data_67d532857c225da4f193d3fbd6b53be4
#
_entry.id   67d532857c225da4f193d3fbd6b53be4
#
_cell.length_a   1.000
_cell.length_b   1.000
_cell.length_c   1.000
_cell.angle_alpha   90.00
_cell.angle_beta   90.00
_cell.angle_gamma   90.00
#
_symmetry.space_group_name_H-M   'P 1'
#
loop_
_entity.id
_entity.type
_entity.pdbx_description
1 polymer ?
#
loop_
_entity_poly.entity_id
_entity_poly.type
_entity_poly.pdbx_seq_one_letter_code
_entity_poly.pdbx_strand_id
1 'polypeptide(L)'
;EILRCLVGSEMCIRDRYHIIIVDNGRSALLSKPDHIKTLNCIRCGACMNTCPVYRRSGGYSYTYFIPGPIGINLGMAHAPEKYYDNLSACSLCMSCSDVCPVKVDLAEQIYKWRQDLDGLGKANTGKKIMSGGMKFLMERPALFNAALWAAPVVNGLPRFMKYNDFDDWGKGRELPEFASESFNEMWKKNKVQGKEESK
;
A
#
# COMPACT_ATOMS: atom_id res chain seq x y z
N GLU A 1 -20.88 -18.38 35.57
CA GLU A 1 -21.86 -17.29 35.39
C GLU A 1 -22.25 -17.07 33.91
N ILE A 2 -21.32 -17.14 32.97
CA ILE A 2 -21.63 -17.07 31.52
C ILE A 2 -22.55 -18.24 31.10
N LEU A 3 -22.33 -19.41 31.64
CA LEU A 3 -23.21 -20.57 31.46
C LEU A 3 -24.62 -20.34 32.05
N ARG A 4 -24.73 -19.57 33.15
CA ARG A 4 -26.04 -19.18 33.68
C ARG A 4 -26.78 -18.19 32.80
N CYS A 5 -26.09 -17.26 32.14
CA CYS A 5 -26.73 -16.35 31.17
C CYS A 5 -27.17 -17.06 29.88
N LEU A 6 -26.47 -18.09 29.46
CA LEU A 6 -26.78 -18.88 28.28
C LEU A 6 -27.74 -20.06 28.57
N VAL A 7 -27.74 -20.57 29.80
CA VAL A 7 -28.52 -21.74 30.27
C VAL A 7 -29.33 -21.42 31.53
N GLY A 8 -29.37 -20.17 31.92
CA GLY A 8 -29.66 -19.74 33.30
C GLY A 8 -31.11 -19.61 33.69
N SER A 9 -32.06 -20.12 32.94
CA SER A 9 -33.41 -20.33 33.45
C SER A 9 -33.87 -21.76 33.11
N GLU A 10 -34.67 -22.35 34.00
CA GLU A 10 -35.23 -23.68 33.77
C GLU A 10 -36.00 -23.79 32.44
N MET A 11 -36.42 -22.67 31.89
CA MET A 11 -37.01 -22.60 30.55
C MET A 11 -36.02 -22.90 29.42
N CYS A 12 -34.74 -22.51 29.57
CA CYS A 12 -33.72 -22.77 28.56
C CYS A 12 -33.27 -24.25 28.52
N ILE A 13 -33.53 -25.02 29.57
CA ILE A 13 -33.16 -26.44 29.64
C ILE A 13 -34.09 -27.28 28.71
N ARG A 14 -35.29 -26.80 28.44
CA ARG A 14 -36.24 -27.48 27.56
C ARG A 14 -36.13 -27.06 26.10
N ASP A 15 -35.44 -25.95 25.81
CA ASP A 15 -35.31 -25.43 24.47
C ASP A 15 -34.13 -26.07 23.75
N ARG A 16 -34.21 -26.15 22.45
CA ARG A 16 -33.09 -26.58 21.63
C ARG A 16 -32.00 -25.52 21.65
N TYR A 17 -30.82 -25.91 22.06
CA TYR A 17 -29.66 -25.01 22.06
C TYR A 17 -28.99 -25.02 20.68
N HIS A 18 -28.93 -23.85 20.04
CA HIS A 18 -28.33 -23.69 18.74
C HIS A 18 -27.05 -22.86 18.87
N ILE A 19 -25.91 -23.43 18.48
CA ILE A 19 -24.63 -22.74 18.41
C ILE A 19 -24.32 -22.50 16.94
N ILE A 20 -24.21 -21.22 16.56
CA ILE A 20 -23.83 -20.81 15.20
C ILE A 20 -22.41 -20.23 15.28
N ILE A 21 -21.46 -20.91 14.65
CA ILE A 21 -20.08 -20.44 14.54
C ILE A 21 -19.91 -19.72 13.20
N VAL A 22 -19.60 -18.43 13.25
CA VAL A 22 -19.35 -17.60 12.06
C VAL A 22 -17.85 -17.43 11.89
N ASP A 23 -17.25 -18.16 10.95
CA ASP A 23 -15.83 -18.06 10.66
C ASP A 23 -15.49 -16.81 9.84
N ASN A 24 -16.22 -16.53 8.78
CA ASN A 24 -16.01 -15.40 7.87
C ASN A 24 -14.54 -15.25 7.40
N GLY A 25 -13.86 -16.37 7.12
CA GLY A 25 -12.49 -16.40 6.61
C GLY A 25 -11.38 -16.22 7.67
N ARG A 26 -11.74 -16.15 8.98
CA ARG A 26 -10.74 -15.97 10.06
C ARG A 26 -9.83 -17.18 10.21
N SER A 27 -10.37 -18.38 10.04
CA SER A 27 -9.57 -19.63 10.08
C SER A 27 -8.53 -19.65 8.97
N ALA A 28 -8.86 -19.18 7.77
CA ALA A 28 -7.91 -19.07 6.68
C ALA A 28 -6.80 -18.05 6.97
N LEU A 29 -7.12 -16.96 7.70
CA LEU A 29 -6.14 -15.96 8.10
C LEU A 29 -5.17 -16.51 9.18
N LEU A 30 -5.63 -17.39 10.05
CA LEU A 30 -4.78 -18.07 11.05
C LEU A 30 -3.65 -18.89 10.41
N SER A 31 -3.86 -19.42 9.21
CA SER A 31 -2.84 -20.18 8.48
C SER A 31 -1.75 -19.29 7.83
N LYS A 32 -1.94 -17.96 7.82
CA LYS A 32 -1.01 -17.00 7.20
C LYS A 32 -0.21 -16.26 8.27
N PRO A 33 1.04 -16.66 8.56
CA PRO A 33 1.85 -16.07 9.64
C PRO A 33 2.08 -14.57 9.46
N ASP A 34 2.22 -14.10 8.21
CA ASP A 34 2.44 -12.69 7.90
C ASP A 34 1.20 -11.80 8.16
N HIS A 35 0.01 -12.39 8.20
CA HIS A 35 -1.27 -11.66 8.29
C HIS A 35 -2.06 -11.94 9.57
N ILE A 36 -1.65 -12.93 10.38
CA ILE A 36 -2.37 -13.38 11.59
C ILE A 36 -2.59 -12.24 12.59
N LYS A 37 -1.65 -11.30 12.71
CA LYS A 37 -1.74 -10.17 13.64
C LYS A 37 -2.96 -9.27 13.38
N THR A 38 -3.54 -9.30 12.18
CA THR A 38 -4.79 -8.58 11.87
C THR A 38 -5.93 -8.99 12.80
N LEU A 39 -5.95 -10.25 13.27
CA LEU A 39 -6.96 -10.76 14.17
C LEU A 39 -6.89 -10.16 15.58
N ASN A 40 -5.76 -9.58 15.98
CA ASN A 40 -5.58 -8.91 17.27
C ASN A 40 -6.26 -7.53 17.33
N CYS A 41 -6.86 -7.08 16.23
CA CYS A 41 -7.46 -5.75 16.14
C CYS A 41 -8.64 -5.58 17.10
N ILE A 42 -8.54 -4.61 18.02
CA ILE A 42 -9.59 -4.24 18.97
C ILE A 42 -10.57 -3.18 18.43
N ARG A 43 -10.44 -2.81 17.15
CA ARG A 43 -11.29 -1.84 16.42
C ARG A 43 -11.33 -0.44 17.05
N CYS A 44 -10.27 0.02 17.67
CA CYS A 44 -10.16 1.33 18.30
C CYS A 44 -10.19 2.52 17.33
N GLY A 45 -9.95 2.31 16.02
CA GLY A 45 -9.97 3.36 15.00
C GLY A 45 -8.71 4.23 14.90
N ALA A 46 -7.72 4.07 15.78
CA ALA A 46 -6.53 4.91 15.82
C ALA A 46 -5.78 4.94 14.47
N CYS A 47 -5.69 3.81 13.78
CA CYS A 47 -5.04 3.70 12.47
C CYS A 47 -5.74 4.53 11.38
N MET A 48 -7.06 4.69 11.42
CA MET A 48 -7.81 5.54 10.51
C MET A 48 -7.55 7.03 10.81
N ASN A 49 -7.55 7.38 12.09
CA ASN A 49 -7.36 8.77 12.51
C ASN A 49 -5.99 9.32 12.11
N THR A 50 -4.93 8.51 12.15
CA THR A 50 -3.58 8.92 11.77
C THR A 50 -3.30 8.81 10.26
N CYS A 51 -4.10 8.06 9.51
CA CYS A 51 -3.82 7.76 8.09
C CYS A 51 -3.99 9.01 7.20
N PRO A 52 -2.93 9.45 6.49
CA PRO A 52 -3.03 10.61 5.62
C PRO A 52 -3.97 10.38 4.43
N VAL A 53 -4.04 9.16 3.91
CA VAL A 53 -4.94 8.80 2.82
C VAL A 53 -6.39 8.86 3.29
N TYR A 54 -6.71 8.22 4.41
CA TYR A 54 -8.05 8.24 4.98
C TYR A 54 -8.55 9.67 5.29
N ARG A 55 -7.68 10.50 5.84
CA ARG A 55 -8.01 11.92 6.14
C ARG A 55 -8.30 12.77 4.91
N ARG A 56 -7.79 12.38 3.75
CA ARG A 56 -8.01 13.09 2.47
C ARG A 56 -9.18 12.55 1.68
N SER A 57 -9.33 11.23 1.58
CA SER A 57 -10.33 10.58 0.74
C SER A 57 -11.61 10.19 1.47
N GLY A 58 -11.56 10.11 2.80
CA GLY A 58 -12.67 9.64 3.62
C GLY A 58 -12.91 8.13 3.52
N GLY A 59 -13.89 7.64 4.29
CA GLY A 59 -14.18 6.20 4.38
C GLY A 59 -14.84 5.61 3.14
N TYR A 60 -15.59 6.41 2.40
CA TYR A 60 -16.33 5.95 1.22
C TYR A 60 -15.43 5.50 0.06
N SER A 61 -14.22 6.05 -0.04
CA SER A 61 -13.25 5.65 -1.07
C SER A 61 -12.72 4.22 -0.89
N TYR A 62 -12.86 3.66 0.32
CA TYR A 62 -12.54 2.26 0.58
C TYR A 62 -13.77 1.42 0.25
N THR A 63 -13.67 0.52 -0.69
CA THR A 63 -14.79 -0.32 -1.14
C THR A 63 -15.24 -1.37 -0.11
N TYR A 64 -14.47 -1.58 0.94
CA TYR A 64 -14.79 -2.47 2.05
C TYR A 64 -15.52 -1.71 3.17
N PHE A 65 -16.46 -2.37 3.87
CA PHE A 65 -17.32 -1.74 4.89
C PHE A 65 -16.54 -1.21 6.12
N ILE A 66 -15.36 -1.74 6.39
CA ILE A 66 -14.42 -1.16 7.36
C ILE A 66 -13.36 -0.40 6.55
N PRO A 67 -13.29 0.93 6.67
CA PRO A 67 -12.31 1.72 5.91
C PRO A 67 -10.94 1.78 6.60
N GLY A 68 -9.99 2.40 5.92
CA GLY A 68 -8.66 2.67 6.44
C GLY A 68 -7.71 1.46 6.44
N PRO A 69 -6.54 1.57 7.07
CA PRO A 69 -5.49 0.56 7.01
C PRO A 69 -5.91 -0.84 7.47
N ILE A 70 -6.69 -0.92 8.54
CA ILE A 70 -7.22 -2.22 9.00
C ILE A 70 -8.23 -2.79 8.00
N GLY A 71 -9.05 -1.94 7.38
CA GLY A 71 -10.03 -2.35 6.37
C GLY A 71 -9.37 -2.91 5.11
N ILE A 72 -8.23 -2.36 4.70
CA ILE A 72 -7.44 -2.91 3.59
C ILE A 72 -7.04 -4.35 3.91
N ASN A 73 -6.45 -4.59 5.08
CA ASN A 73 -6.01 -5.93 5.48
C ASN A 73 -7.18 -6.92 5.61
N LEU A 74 -8.31 -6.50 6.19
CA LEU A 74 -9.50 -7.34 6.32
C LEU A 74 -10.17 -7.61 4.97
N GLY A 75 -10.23 -6.64 4.09
CA GLY A 75 -10.76 -6.81 2.73
C GLY A 75 -9.97 -7.83 1.93
N MET A 76 -8.64 -7.77 2.03
CA MET A 76 -7.75 -8.75 1.40
C MET A 76 -7.89 -10.15 1.99
N ALA A 77 -8.10 -10.25 3.31
CA ALA A 77 -8.34 -11.53 3.96
C ALA A 77 -9.68 -12.17 3.54
N HIS A 78 -10.69 -11.33 3.29
CA HIS A 78 -12.05 -11.79 2.96
C HIS A 78 -12.21 -12.13 1.47
N ALA A 79 -11.83 -11.21 0.58
CA ALA A 79 -11.99 -11.37 -0.87
C ALA A 79 -10.90 -10.58 -1.62
N PRO A 80 -9.69 -11.15 -1.76
CA PRO A 80 -8.56 -10.48 -2.39
C PRO A 80 -8.87 -10.03 -3.82
N GLU A 81 -9.68 -10.80 -4.55
CA GLU A 81 -10.06 -10.50 -5.92
C GLU A 81 -10.89 -9.22 -6.08
N LYS A 82 -11.64 -8.86 -5.04
CA LYS A 82 -12.53 -7.69 -5.04
C LYS A 82 -11.86 -6.43 -4.49
N TYR A 83 -10.94 -6.58 -3.55
CA TYR A 83 -10.43 -5.46 -2.76
C TYR A 83 -8.95 -5.14 -3.00
N TYR A 84 -8.29 -5.79 -3.98
CA TYR A 84 -6.87 -5.61 -4.26
C TYR A 84 -6.50 -4.15 -4.63
N ASP A 85 -7.40 -3.40 -5.25
CA ASP A 85 -7.14 -2.01 -5.64
C ASP A 85 -6.88 -1.10 -4.42
N ASN A 86 -7.49 -1.42 -3.28
CA ASN A 86 -7.28 -0.68 -2.03
C ASN A 86 -5.83 -0.72 -1.54
N LEU A 87 -5.07 -1.75 -1.91
CA LEU A 87 -3.65 -1.85 -1.55
C LEU A 87 -2.82 -0.72 -2.16
N SER A 88 -3.17 -0.30 -3.38
CA SER A 88 -2.47 0.77 -4.09
C SER A 88 -2.67 2.15 -3.44
N ALA A 89 -3.77 2.34 -2.70
CA ALA A 89 -4.06 3.59 -1.99
C ALA A 89 -3.09 3.87 -0.81
N CYS A 90 -2.46 2.82 -0.25
CA CYS A 90 -1.57 2.99 0.90
C CYS A 90 -0.21 3.56 0.48
N SER A 91 0.26 4.61 1.17
CA SER A 91 1.58 5.22 0.97
C SER A 91 2.71 4.52 1.75
N LEU A 92 2.41 3.49 2.55
CA LEU A 92 3.35 2.79 3.43
C LEU A 92 4.10 3.72 4.41
N CYS A 93 3.45 4.78 4.89
CA CYS A 93 4.05 5.75 5.82
C CYS A 93 4.26 5.22 7.24
N MET A 94 3.89 3.99 7.56
CA MET A 94 4.03 3.28 8.84
C MET A 94 3.21 3.85 10.00
N SER A 95 2.67 5.06 9.93
CA SER A 95 1.99 5.75 11.02
C SER A 95 0.87 4.93 11.68
N CYS A 96 0.16 4.10 10.91
CA CYS A 96 -0.88 3.22 11.44
C CYS A 96 -0.33 2.06 12.28
N SER A 97 0.87 1.59 11.99
CA SER A 97 1.57 0.56 12.80
C SER A 97 2.06 1.15 14.12
N ASP A 98 2.63 2.37 14.08
CA ASP A 98 3.17 3.05 15.27
C ASP A 98 2.09 3.37 16.29
N VAL A 99 0.95 3.89 15.84
CA VAL A 99 -0.17 4.30 16.71
C VAL A 99 -0.99 3.12 17.22
N CYS A 100 -0.81 1.92 16.71
CA CYS A 100 -1.62 0.77 17.07
C CYS A 100 -1.37 0.32 18.53
N PRO A 101 -2.38 0.36 19.42
CA PRO A 101 -2.21 -0.01 20.82
C PRO A 101 -1.90 -1.49 21.03
N VAL A 102 -2.35 -2.34 20.11
CA VAL A 102 -2.11 -3.79 20.12
C VAL A 102 -0.99 -4.22 19.18
N LYS A 103 -0.23 -3.26 18.65
CA LYS A 103 0.96 -3.47 17.83
C LYS A 103 0.72 -4.39 16.62
N VAL A 104 -0.36 -4.15 15.90
CA VAL A 104 -0.59 -4.76 14.59
C VAL A 104 0.24 -3.99 13.56
N ASP A 105 1.15 -4.66 12.89
CA ASP A 105 2.01 -4.07 11.85
C ASP A 105 1.25 -3.93 10.53
N LEU A 106 0.27 -3.00 10.53
CA LEU A 106 -0.69 -2.86 9.42
C LEU A 106 -0.03 -2.52 8.09
N ALA A 107 0.96 -1.64 8.10
CA ALA A 107 1.63 -1.22 6.89
C ALA A 107 2.50 -2.35 6.31
N GLU A 108 3.17 -3.12 7.16
CA GLU A 108 3.94 -4.29 6.73
C GLU A 108 3.03 -5.36 6.13
N GLN A 109 1.89 -5.64 6.77
CA GLN A 109 0.91 -6.59 6.24
C GLN A 109 0.37 -6.15 4.87
N ILE A 110 0.11 -4.84 4.67
CA ILE A 110 -0.29 -4.31 3.37
C ILE A 110 0.81 -4.54 2.33
N TYR A 111 2.07 -4.36 2.72
CA TYR A 111 3.21 -4.63 1.84
C TYR A 111 3.30 -6.13 1.46
N LYS A 112 3.10 -7.03 2.43
CA LYS A 112 3.04 -8.48 2.20
C LYS A 112 1.89 -8.86 1.25
N TRP A 113 0.70 -8.29 1.47
CA TRP A 113 -0.42 -8.50 0.55
C TRP A 113 -0.09 -8.06 -0.89
N ARG A 114 0.67 -6.98 -1.09
CA ARG A 114 1.13 -6.59 -2.44
C ARG A 114 2.03 -7.65 -3.07
N GLN A 115 2.89 -8.28 -2.27
CA GLN A 115 3.75 -9.39 -2.75
C GLN A 115 2.92 -10.62 -3.11
N ASP A 116 1.95 -10.98 -2.26
CA ASP A 116 1.05 -12.11 -2.50
C ASP A 116 0.25 -11.94 -3.80
N LEU A 117 -0.23 -10.73 -4.09
CA LEU A 117 -0.94 -10.43 -5.34
C LEU A 117 -0.09 -10.60 -6.60
N ASP A 118 1.18 -10.26 -6.54
CA ASP A 118 2.09 -10.45 -7.68
C ASP A 118 2.24 -11.95 -7.97
N GLY A 119 2.31 -12.77 -6.93
CA GLY A 119 2.27 -14.24 -7.02
C GLY A 119 0.99 -14.80 -7.65
N LEU A 120 -0.16 -14.14 -7.44
CA LEU A 120 -1.46 -14.53 -8.02
C LEU A 120 -1.62 -14.13 -9.50
N GLY A 121 -0.63 -13.48 -10.11
CA GLY A 121 -0.61 -13.13 -11.53
C GLY A 121 -1.60 -12.02 -11.93
N LYS A 122 -2.25 -11.33 -10.99
CA LYS A 122 -3.20 -10.24 -11.24
C LYS A 122 -2.53 -8.88 -11.52
N ALA A 123 -1.20 -8.80 -11.49
CA ALA A 123 -0.49 -7.61 -11.89
C ALA A 123 -0.72 -7.34 -13.39
N ASN A 124 -1.15 -6.12 -13.72
CA ASN A 124 -1.37 -5.70 -15.11
C ASN A 124 -0.10 -5.96 -15.93
N THR A 125 -0.26 -6.66 -17.07
CA THR A 125 0.85 -7.04 -17.96
C THR A 125 1.69 -5.84 -18.38
N GLY A 126 1.07 -4.68 -18.63
CA GLY A 126 1.77 -3.44 -18.93
C GLY A 126 2.69 -2.99 -17.78
N LYS A 127 2.23 -3.09 -16.53
CA LYS A 127 3.04 -2.79 -15.34
C LYS A 127 4.22 -3.76 -15.20
N LYS A 128 4.03 -5.05 -15.51
CA LYS A 128 5.12 -6.06 -15.49
C LYS A 128 6.19 -5.74 -16.52
N ILE A 129 5.80 -5.40 -17.75
CA ILE A 129 6.75 -5.03 -18.81
C ILE A 129 7.51 -3.75 -18.43
N MET A 130 6.80 -2.73 -17.94
CA MET A 130 7.41 -1.48 -17.51
C MET A 130 8.37 -1.68 -16.34
N SER A 131 7.98 -2.45 -15.32
CA SER A 131 8.84 -2.78 -14.18
C SER A 131 10.06 -3.59 -14.61
N GLY A 132 9.90 -4.54 -15.53
CA GLY A 132 11.00 -5.32 -16.09
C GLY A 132 12.00 -4.45 -16.86
N GLY A 133 11.50 -3.52 -17.68
CA GLY A 133 12.33 -2.55 -18.40
C GLY A 133 13.07 -1.61 -17.45
N MET A 134 12.38 -1.12 -16.41
CA MET A 134 12.98 -0.28 -15.38
C MET A 134 14.08 -1.03 -14.61
N LYS A 135 13.82 -2.28 -14.21
CA LYS A 135 14.79 -3.14 -13.56
C LYS A 135 16.03 -3.31 -14.43
N PHE A 136 15.85 -3.69 -15.71
CA PHE A 136 16.94 -3.86 -16.66
C PHE A 136 17.81 -2.61 -16.82
N LEU A 137 17.18 -1.42 -16.83
CA LEU A 137 17.87 -0.14 -16.94
C LEU A 137 18.67 0.17 -15.66
N MET A 138 18.05 -0.04 -14.48
CA MET A 138 18.65 0.29 -13.18
C MET A 138 19.80 -0.67 -12.80
N GLU A 139 19.75 -1.93 -13.24
CA GLU A 139 20.81 -2.91 -12.99
C GLU A 139 22.11 -2.60 -13.76
N ARG A 140 22.05 -1.69 -14.75
CA ARG A 140 23.18 -1.34 -15.60
C ARG A 140 23.56 0.14 -15.45
N PRO A 141 24.56 0.48 -14.64
CA PRO A 141 24.93 1.89 -14.37
C PRO A 141 25.23 2.71 -15.63
N ALA A 142 25.82 2.10 -16.65
CA ALA A 142 26.14 2.78 -17.91
C ALA A 142 24.85 3.19 -18.66
N LEU A 143 23.88 2.28 -18.77
CA LEU A 143 22.60 2.57 -19.42
C LEU A 143 21.78 3.57 -18.61
N PHE A 144 21.79 3.45 -17.30
CA PHE A 144 21.11 4.38 -16.41
C PHE A 144 21.65 5.81 -16.54
N ASN A 145 22.98 5.97 -16.54
CA ASN A 145 23.63 7.26 -16.74
C ASN A 145 23.36 7.84 -18.14
N ALA A 146 23.37 6.99 -19.17
CA ALA A 146 23.02 7.42 -20.54
C ALA A 146 21.55 7.90 -20.62
N ALA A 147 20.63 7.19 -19.95
CA ALA A 147 19.23 7.59 -19.86
C ALA A 147 19.04 8.92 -19.10
N LEU A 148 19.77 9.14 -18.01
CA LEU A 148 19.77 10.42 -17.27
C LEU A 148 20.33 11.55 -18.11
N TRP A 149 21.39 11.31 -18.89
CA TRP A 149 21.94 12.31 -19.80
C TRP A 149 20.96 12.69 -20.93
N ALA A 150 20.18 11.72 -21.41
CA ALA A 150 19.16 11.94 -22.46
C ALA A 150 17.84 12.54 -21.90
N ALA A 151 17.58 12.42 -20.60
CA ALA A 151 16.31 12.85 -19.99
C ALA A 151 15.95 14.33 -20.22
N PRO A 152 16.88 15.30 -20.21
CA PRO A 152 16.55 16.71 -20.48
C PRO A 152 16.00 16.98 -21.88
N VAL A 153 16.23 16.08 -22.86
CA VAL A 153 15.65 16.20 -24.20
C VAL A 153 14.13 16.14 -24.15
N VAL A 154 13.56 15.43 -23.19
CA VAL A 154 12.12 15.36 -22.97
C VAL A 154 11.52 16.73 -22.63
N ASN A 155 12.29 17.63 -22.01
CA ASN A 155 11.81 18.97 -21.69
C ASN A 155 11.50 19.77 -22.95
N GLY A 156 12.23 19.53 -24.07
CA GLY A 156 12.01 20.17 -25.36
C GLY A 156 10.85 19.59 -26.19
N LEU A 157 10.27 18.45 -25.78
CA LEU A 157 9.18 17.85 -26.53
C LEU A 157 7.90 18.69 -26.44
N PRO A 158 7.12 18.79 -27.55
CA PRO A 158 5.87 19.52 -27.55
C PRO A 158 4.85 18.92 -26.60
N ARG A 159 3.98 19.78 -26.07
CA ARG A 159 3.02 19.43 -24.99
C ARG A 159 2.11 18.26 -25.35
N PHE A 160 1.71 18.11 -26.60
CA PHE A 160 0.86 17.01 -27.07
C PHE A 160 1.57 15.63 -27.01
N MET A 161 2.90 15.59 -27.08
CA MET A 161 3.66 14.34 -26.91
C MET A 161 3.89 14.00 -25.44
N LYS A 162 3.96 15.01 -24.56
CA LYS A 162 4.13 14.83 -23.10
C LYS A 162 2.82 14.45 -22.41
N TYR A 163 1.70 14.96 -22.91
CA TYR A 163 0.38 14.83 -22.30
C TYR A 163 -0.59 14.28 -23.34
N ASN A 164 -0.66 12.99 -23.47
CA ASN A 164 -1.61 12.31 -24.34
C ASN A 164 -2.62 11.51 -23.52
N ASP A 165 -3.76 11.18 -24.15
CA ASP A 165 -4.85 10.46 -23.47
C ASP A 165 -4.49 9.02 -23.08
N PHE A 166 -3.37 8.49 -23.58
CA PHE A 166 -2.86 7.16 -23.22
C PHE A 166 -2.02 7.16 -21.94
N ASP A 167 -1.61 8.33 -21.45
CA ASP A 167 -0.83 8.47 -20.24
C ASP A 167 -1.73 8.88 -19.07
N ASP A 168 -2.08 7.90 -18.23
CA ASP A 168 -2.86 8.12 -17.00
C ASP A 168 -2.14 9.04 -16.00
N TRP A 169 -0.81 9.18 -16.12
CA TRP A 169 -0.06 10.11 -15.28
C TRP A 169 -0.28 11.57 -15.68
N GLY A 170 -0.36 11.83 -16.98
CA GLY A 170 -0.51 13.18 -17.53
C GLY A 170 -1.88 13.83 -17.28
N LYS A 171 -2.90 13.04 -16.92
CA LYS A 171 -4.23 13.55 -16.63
C LYS A 171 -4.25 14.35 -15.32
N GLY A 172 -4.27 15.67 -15.45
CA GLY A 172 -4.37 16.59 -14.30
C GLY A 172 -3.08 16.78 -13.49
N ARG A 173 -1.92 16.37 -14.04
CA ARG A 173 -0.60 16.56 -13.41
C ARG A 173 0.37 17.14 -14.42
N GLU A 174 1.27 18.00 -13.94
CA GLU A 174 2.41 18.45 -14.73
C GLU A 174 3.60 17.52 -14.45
N LEU A 175 4.28 17.11 -15.53
CA LEU A 175 5.54 16.38 -15.40
C LEU A 175 6.59 17.37 -14.89
N PRO A 176 7.36 17.00 -13.85
CA PRO A 176 8.46 17.84 -13.40
C PRO A 176 9.50 17.96 -14.52
N GLU A 177 10.10 19.13 -14.62
CA GLU A 177 11.20 19.34 -15.56
C GLU A 177 12.41 18.50 -15.13
N PHE A 178 12.98 17.80 -16.10
CA PHE A 178 14.21 17.05 -15.87
C PHE A 178 15.37 18.02 -15.69
N ALA A 179 16.14 17.83 -14.63
CA ALA A 179 17.31 18.61 -14.37
C ALA A 179 18.36 18.44 -15.48
N SER A 180 19.06 19.51 -15.83
CA SER A 180 20.12 19.49 -16.85
C SER A 180 21.36 18.72 -16.42
N GLU A 181 21.59 18.58 -15.09
CA GLU A 181 22.70 17.87 -14.49
C GLU A 181 22.20 16.74 -13.59
N SER A 182 22.92 15.62 -13.57
CA SER A 182 22.59 14.52 -12.67
C SER A 182 22.93 14.86 -11.22
N PHE A 183 22.22 14.26 -10.26
CA PHE A 183 22.53 14.41 -8.83
C PHE A 183 24.02 14.10 -8.52
N ASN A 184 24.58 13.07 -9.15
CA ASN A 184 25.98 12.69 -8.95
C ASN A 184 26.96 13.78 -9.39
N GLU A 185 26.65 14.50 -10.46
CA GLU A 185 27.47 15.63 -10.95
C GLU A 185 27.33 16.82 -10.00
N MET A 186 26.11 17.19 -9.61
CA MET A 186 25.89 18.25 -8.63
C MET A 186 26.54 17.95 -7.29
N TRP A 187 26.47 16.71 -6.82
CA TRP A 187 27.11 16.27 -5.58
C TRP A 187 28.64 16.38 -5.62
N LYS A 188 29.26 15.99 -6.73
CA LYS A 188 30.71 16.14 -6.93
C LYS A 188 31.12 17.60 -6.95
N LYS A 189 30.37 18.48 -7.63
CA LYS A 189 30.61 19.92 -7.68
C LYS A 189 30.48 20.55 -6.28
N ASN A 190 29.43 20.28 -5.55
CA ASN A 190 29.22 20.82 -4.20
C ASN A 190 30.24 20.30 -3.17
N LYS A 191 30.72 19.07 -3.30
CA LYS A 191 31.83 18.57 -2.46
C LYS A 191 33.12 19.32 -2.72
N VAL A 192 33.35 19.83 -3.92
CA VAL A 192 34.50 20.64 -4.26
C VAL A 192 34.35 22.03 -3.66
N GLN A 193 33.15 22.65 -3.79
CA GLN A 193 32.89 23.98 -3.25
C GLN A 193 32.90 24.03 -1.71
N GLY A 194 32.32 23.04 -1.03
CA GLY A 194 32.35 22.97 0.44
C GLY A 194 33.76 22.72 1.04
N LYS A 195 34.74 22.41 0.22
CA LYS A 195 36.15 22.37 0.63
C LYS A 195 36.85 23.72 0.49
N GLU A 196 36.32 24.61 -0.34
CA GLU A 196 36.88 25.97 -0.53
C GLU A 196 36.38 26.94 0.53
N GLU A 197 35.14 26.77 1.04
CA GLU A 197 34.59 27.61 2.10
C GLU A 197 35.09 27.25 3.51
N SER A 198 35.78 26.12 3.68
CA SER A 198 36.36 25.70 4.97
C SER A 198 37.85 26.05 5.13
N LYS A 199 38.40 26.90 4.30
CA LYS A 199 39.74 27.53 4.42
C LYS A 199 39.59 29.02 4.69
#